data_db657cc2f50f5a328fb24386ae286b12
#
_entry.id   db657cc2f50f5a328fb24386ae286b12
#
_cell.length_a   1.000
_cell.length_b   1.000
_cell.length_c   1.000
_cell.angle_alpha   90.00
_cell.angle_beta   90.00
_cell.angle_gamma   90.00
#
_symmetry.space_group_name_H-M   'P 1'
#
loop_
_entity.id
_entity.type
_entity.pdbx_description
1 polymer ?
#
loop_
_entity_poly.entity_id
_entity_poly.type
_entity_poly.pdbx_seq_one_letter_code
_entity_poly.pdbx_strand_id
1 'polypeptide(L)'
;MDTLRKKIKRIKKNIRRRLPETKPVAFITKIRWGRELALRKSREAQLIALPPDEYSKLRFYQFKKATAEFFFQHIGRTDIKVSDTPHYRLAQALIEGNASEIEAGKRFYEAYLAAASQTTGSAPSEPSVEELKRELHNLREHPHKAAPVVVTQILPGGEFFVVEGNHRIAIASALEQEIPVELWPFELAFMKFSPVIEYYGTRHNNRPYSNIYFNQKVAIPGRREDIIERLSMIPREVLNGAKVLDIASNFGMSSILVRSFGAASVQGLEISSSMVDFASRFSMLEGVYPDVKFRQFNIDKDFLGDEERFDVGFMFSIYAHLSKPQHLTRIAERNIGKYIVFESHPGHTYDTYKSFFDSGLFSSVEELGRLIRSVFKPEEKSRILWLCTKAQSD
;
A
#
# COMPACT_ATOMS: atom_id res chain seq x y z
N MET A 1 3.89 42.59 1.86
CA MET A 1 3.74 41.12 1.81
C MET A 1 4.77 40.37 2.63
N ASP A 2 5.98 40.84 2.74
CA ASP A 2 7.07 40.17 3.49
C ASP A 2 6.86 40.13 5.01
N THR A 3 6.26 41.19 5.58
CA THR A 3 5.97 41.28 7.02
C THR A 3 4.92 40.26 7.46
N LEU A 4 3.93 39.99 6.61
CA LEU A 4 2.90 38.99 6.86
C LEU A 4 3.46 37.56 6.79
N ARG A 5 4.36 37.30 5.81
CA ARG A 5 5.09 36.02 5.69
C ARG A 5 5.98 35.73 6.91
N LYS A 6 6.68 36.76 7.42
CA LYS A 6 7.49 36.63 8.65
C LYS A 6 6.63 36.38 9.88
N LYS A 7 5.47 37.04 9.98
CA LYS A 7 4.53 36.84 11.09
C LYS A 7 3.93 35.44 11.08
N ILE A 8 3.54 34.93 9.91
CA ILE A 8 3.04 33.56 9.73
C ILE A 8 4.13 32.50 10.05
N LYS A 9 5.38 32.72 9.63
CA LYS A 9 6.50 31.86 10.00
C LYS A 9 6.76 31.82 11.51
N ARG A 10 6.63 32.96 12.19
CA ARG A 10 6.81 33.07 13.65
C ARG A 10 5.69 32.41 14.43
N ILE A 11 4.44 32.54 13.96
CA ILE A 11 3.26 31.85 14.50
C ILE A 11 3.40 30.34 14.33
N LYS A 12 3.79 29.85 13.13
CA LYS A 12 4.05 28.43 12.89
C LYS A 12 5.15 27.84 13.77
N LYS A 13 6.22 28.62 14.04
CA LYS A 13 7.31 28.19 14.92
C LYS A 13 6.90 28.13 16.38
N ASN A 14 6.03 29.02 16.83
CA ASN A 14 5.52 29.05 18.22
C ASN A 14 4.46 27.99 18.48
N ILE A 15 3.60 27.69 17.50
CA ILE A 15 2.64 26.58 17.56
C ILE A 15 3.35 25.23 17.63
N ARG A 16 4.43 25.04 16.86
CA ARG A 16 5.26 23.82 16.93
C ARG A 16 5.94 23.59 18.29
N ARG A 17 6.18 24.64 19.09
CA ARG A 17 6.83 24.52 20.40
C ARG A 17 5.86 24.25 21.56
N ARG A 18 4.55 24.43 21.37
CA ARG A 18 3.57 24.41 22.48
C ARG A 18 2.48 23.34 22.40
N LEU A 19 2.43 22.56 21.34
CA LEU A 19 1.40 21.52 21.19
C LEU A 19 2.06 20.15 20.94
N PRO A 20 1.61 19.10 21.61
CA PRO A 20 1.92 17.73 21.19
C PRO A 20 1.45 17.52 19.74
N GLU A 21 2.28 16.87 18.94
CA GLU A 21 2.27 16.84 17.46
C GLU A 21 0.99 16.32 16.76
N THR A 22 -0.15 16.14 17.41
CA THR A 22 -1.11 15.15 16.96
C THR A 22 -2.48 15.63 16.45
N LYS A 23 -2.98 16.84 16.70
CA LYS A 23 -4.36 17.15 16.26
C LYS A 23 -4.58 18.38 15.33
N PRO A 24 -4.02 19.57 15.54
CA PRO A 24 -4.36 20.72 14.68
C PRO A 24 -3.66 20.68 13.30
N VAL A 25 -2.46 20.12 13.20
CA VAL A 25 -1.71 20.05 11.94
C VAL A 25 -2.39 19.04 11.00
N ALA A 26 -2.82 17.90 11.52
CA ALA A 26 -3.56 16.89 10.76
C ALA A 26 -4.89 17.44 10.21
N PHE A 27 -5.61 18.23 10.99
CA PHE A 27 -6.88 18.82 10.57
C PHE A 27 -6.72 19.85 9.42
N ILE A 28 -5.76 20.77 9.55
CA ILE A 28 -5.48 21.77 8.49
C ILE A 28 -4.96 21.08 7.21
N THR A 29 -4.15 20.06 7.36
CA THR A 29 -3.63 19.25 6.26
C THR A 29 -4.78 18.54 5.55
N LYS A 30 -5.71 17.94 6.27
CA LYS A 30 -6.90 17.28 5.74
C LYS A 30 -7.80 18.21 4.92
N ILE A 31 -8.05 19.44 5.40
CA ILE A 31 -8.85 20.44 4.67
C ILE A 31 -8.14 20.84 3.37
N ARG A 32 -6.84 21.12 3.42
CA ARG A 32 -6.06 21.51 2.23
C ARG A 32 -6.04 20.40 1.20
N TRP A 33 -5.85 19.17 1.66
CA TRP A 33 -5.88 17.98 0.84
C TRP A 33 -7.24 17.74 0.18
N GLY A 34 -8.34 17.87 0.94
CA GLY A 34 -9.68 17.74 0.38
C GLY A 34 -9.98 18.77 -0.71
N ARG A 35 -9.46 20.01 -0.57
CA ARG A 35 -9.59 21.05 -1.62
C ARG A 35 -8.78 20.70 -2.86
N GLU A 36 -7.54 20.25 -2.69
CA GLU A 36 -6.67 19.84 -3.80
C GLU A 36 -7.27 18.66 -4.56
N LEU A 37 -7.75 17.66 -3.83
CA LEU A 37 -8.45 16.51 -4.40
C LEU A 37 -9.68 16.92 -5.20
N ALA A 38 -10.51 17.82 -4.66
CA ALA A 38 -11.72 18.33 -5.34
C ALA A 38 -11.36 19.09 -6.62
N LEU A 39 -10.32 19.94 -6.59
CA LEU A 39 -9.83 20.68 -7.75
C LEU A 39 -9.27 19.75 -8.84
N ARG A 40 -8.51 18.75 -8.46
CA ARG A 40 -7.98 17.76 -9.40
C ARG A 40 -9.11 16.91 -9.98
N LYS A 41 -10.05 16.44 -9.15
CA LYS A 41 -11.23 15.71 -9.61
C LYS A 41 -11.97 16.47 -10.70
N SER A 42 -12.26 17.75 -10.50
CA SER A 42 -12.99 18.56 -11.48
C SER A 42 -12.27 18.77 -12.83
N ARG A 43 -10.96 18.55 -12.88
CA ARG A 43 -10.14 18.73 -14.07
C ARG A 43 -9.78 17.42 -14.77
N GLU A 44 -9.58 16.37 -14.02
CA GLU A 44 -8.93 15.12 -14.48
C GLU A 44 -9.91 13.95 -14.57
N ALA A 45 -11.07 13.99 -13.87
CA ALA A 45 -12.08 12.97 -13.96
C ALA A 45 -12.87 13.09 -15.26
N GLN A 46 -13.14 11.95 -15.91
CA GLN A 46 -13.83 11.89 -17.19
C GLN A 46 -14.97 10.89 -17.14
N LEU A 47 -16.14 11.28 -17.66
CA LEU A 47 -17.20 10.32 -17.93
C LEU A 47 -16.81 9.45 -19.14
N ILE A 48 -16.93 8.14 -18.98
CA ILE A 48 -16.65 7.18 -20.03
C ILE A 48 -17.86 6.29 -20.26
N ALA A 49 -18.01 5.81 -21.49
CA ALA A 49 -18.96 4.76 -21.82
C ALA A 49 -18.28 3.40 -21.63
N LEU A 50 -18.82 2.61 -20.70
CA LEU A 50 -18.45 1.21 -20.51
C LEU A 50 -19.71 0.38 -20.75
N PRO A 51 -19.69 -0.59 -21.66
CA PRO A 51 -20.85 -1.43 -21.91
C PRO A 51 -21.13 -2.37 -20.71
N PRO A 52 -22.42 -2.67 -20.42
CA PRO A 52 -22.80 -3.45 -19.25
C PRO A 52 -22.16 -4.84 -19.15
N ASP A 53 -21.88 -5.49 -20.27
CA ASP A 53 -21.23 -6.80 -20.35
C ASP A 53 -19.75 -6.78 -19.90
N GLU A 54 -19.13 -5.60 -19.85
CA GLU A 54 -17.79 -5.42 -19.29
C GLU A 54 -17.78 -5.26 -17.76
N TYR A 55 -18.90 -4.87 -17.13
CA TYR A 55 -18.94 -4.57 -15.69
C TYR A 55 -18.56 -5.78 -14.83
N SER A 56 -19.00 -6.97 -15.18
CA SER A 56 -18.67 -8.21 -14.46
C SER A 56 -17.18 -8.54 -14.46
N LYS A 57 -16.43 -8.05 -15.45
CA LYS A 57 -15.01 -8.29 -15.67
C LYS A 57 -14.12 -7.26 -14.98
N LEU A 58 -14.68 -6.11 -14.52
CA LEU A 58 -13.91 -5.08 -13.85
C LEU A 58 -13.29 -5.64 -12.56
N ARG A 59 -12.05 -5.26 -12.28
CA ARG A 59 -11.39 -5.67 -11.05
C ARG A 59 -11.89 -4.86 -9.87
N PHE A 60 -12.04 -5.54 -8.75
CA PHE A 60 -12.48 -4.93 -7.50
C PHE A 60 -11.26 -4.42 -6.73
N TYR A 61 -11.14 -3.09 -6.56
CA TYR A 61 -10.06 -2.51 -5.80
C TYR A 61 -10.30 -2.70 -4.30
N GLN A 62 -9.46 -3.49 -3.65
CA GLN A 62 -9.57 -3.79 -2.23
C GLN A 62 -9.03 -2.63 -1.39
N PHE A 63 -9.91 -1.95 -0.64
CA PHE A 63 -9.51 -0.80 0.18
C PHE A 63 -9.08 -1.16 1.59
N LYS A 64 -9.41 -2.35 2.07
CA LYS A 64 -9.16 -2.77 3.44
C LYS A 64 -8.48 -4.14 3.44
N LYS A 65 -7.46 -4.28 4.30
CA LYS A 65 -6.75 -5.55 4.46
C LYS A 65 -7.71 -6.71 4.76
N ALA A 66 -8.65 -6.52 5.72
CA ALA A 66 -9.57 -7.58 6.11
C ALA A 66 -10.51 -8.04 4.99
N THR A 67 -10.96 -7.14 4.11
CA THR A 67 -11.77 -7.53 2.95
C THR A 67 -10.97 -8.31 1.92
N ALA A 68 -9.71 -7.95 1.73
CA ALA A 68 -8.84 -8.67 0.83
C ALA A 68 -8.48 -10.07 1.38
N GLU A 69 -8.21 -10.19 2.68
CA GLU A 69 -8.04 -11.49 3.36
C GLU A 69 -9.31 -12.34 3.29
N PHE A 70 -10.50 -11.72 3.44
CA PHE A 70 -11.78 -12.38 3.25
C PHE A 70 -11.90 -13.02 1.86
N PHE A 71 -11.61 -12.26 0.79
CA PHE A 71 -11.66 -12.79 -0.56
C PHE A 71 -10.66 -13.93 -0.78
N PHE A 72 -9.44 -13.77 -0.28
CA PHE A 72 -8.45 -14.83 -0.39
C PHE A 72 -8.91 -16.12 0.32
N GLN A 73 -9.49 -16.00 1.49
CA GLN A 73 -10.02 -17.15 2.25
C GLN A 73 -11.19 -17.84 1.58
N HIS A 74 -12.10 -17.07 0.93
CA HIS A 74 -13.34 -17.62 0.38
C HIS A 74 -13.27 -17.94 -1.11
N ILE A 75 -12.36 -17.31 -1.86
CA ILE A 75 -12.22 -17.44 -3.31
C ILE A 75 -10.88 -18.06 -3.71
N GLY A 76 -9.87 -18.01 -2.82
CA GLY A 76 -8.54 -18.59 -3.04
C GLY A 76 -7.63 -17.74 -3.93
N ARG A 77 -8.04 -16.51 -4.29
CA ARG A 77 -7.26 -15.60 -5.13
C ARG A 77 -7.46 -14.14 -4.72
N THR A 78 -6.65 -13.25 -5.29
CA THR A 78 -6.64 -11.82 -4.96
C THR A 78 -7.07 -10.91 -6.12
N ASP A 79 -7.14 -11.44 -7.34
CA ASP A 79 -7.59 -10.76 -8.56
C ASP A 79 -9.13 -10.78 -8.68
N ILE A 80 -9.81 -10.21 -7.69
CA ILE A 80 -11.27 -10.26 -7.57
C ILE A 80 -11.94 -9.39 -8.63
N LYS A 81 -12.86 -9.96 -9.37
CA LYS A 81 -13.73 -9.27 -10.32
C LYS A 81 -15.07 -8.91 -9.67
N VAL A 82 -15.80 -8.00 -10.28
CA VAL A 82 -17.16 -7.63 -9.82
C VAL A 82 -18.05 -8.86 -9.72
N SER A 83 -18.00 -9.79 -10.68
CA SER A 83 -18.75 -11.05 -10.66
C SER A 83 -18.42 -12.00 -9.51
N ASP A 84 -17.23 -11.84 -8.89
CA ASP A 84 -16.83 -12.67 -7.74
C ASP A 84 -17.35 -12.11 -6.41
N THR A 85 -17.83 -10.87 -6.41
CA THR A 85 -18.16 -10.17 -5.17
C THR A 85 -19.46 -10.65 -4.54
N PRO A 86 -19.58 -10.58 -3.21
CA PRO A 86 -20.86 -10.87 -2.53
C PRO A 86 -21.99 -9.95 -2.98
N HIS A 87 -21.66 -8.73 -3.37
CA HIS A 87 -22.59 -7.73 -3.90
C HIS A 87 -23.28 -8.23 -5.19
N TYR A 88 -22.49 -8.72 -6.14
CA TYR A 88 -22.98 -9.25 -7.41
C TYR A 88 -23.82 -10.52 -7.19
N ARG A 89 -23.30 -11.47 -6.41
CA ARG A 89 -24.00 -12.74 -6.14
C ARG A 89 -25.35 -12.54 -5.47
N LEU A 90 -25.41 -11.64 -4.47
CA LEU A 90 -26.68 -11.32 -3.82
C LEU A 90 -27.64 -10.58 -4.77
N ALA A 91 -27.15 -9.62 -5.56
CA ALA A 91 -27.97 -8.90 -6.53
C ALA A 91 -28.55 -9.86 -7.57
N GLN A 92 -27.73 -10.74 -8.13
CA GLN A 92 -28.18 -11.76 -9.11
C GLN A 92 -29.26 -12.68 -8.51
N ALA A 93 -29.02 -13.23 -7.31
CA ALA A 93 -29.99 -14.10 -6.65
C ALA A 93 -31.33 -13.39 -6.38
N LEU A 94 -31.30 -12.10 -6.02
CA LEU A 94 -32.51 -11.29 -5.80
C LEU A 94 -33.27 -11.03 -7.13
N ILE A 95 -32.58 -10.93 -8.25
CA ILE A 95 -33.18 -10.75 -9.58
C ILE A 95 -33.84 -12.04 -10.04
N GLU A 96 -33.15 -13.17 -9.88
CA GLU A 96 -33.64 -14.50 -10.29
C GLU A 96 -34.77 -15.04 -9.40
N GLY A 97 -34.89 -14.52 -8.16
CA GLY A 97 -35.97 -14.87 -7.23
C GLY A 97 -35.85 -16.25 -6.59
N ASN A 98 -34.71 -16.92 -6.70
CA ASN A 98 -34.47 -18.23 -6.12
C ASN A 98 -34.19 -18.11 -4.60
N ALA A 99 -35.08 -18.64 -3.76
CA ALA A 99 -35.01 -18.48 -2.31
C ALA A 99 -33.72 -19.09 -1.70
N SER A 100 -33.24 -20.22 -2.21
CA SER A 100 -32.00 -20.85 -1.70
C SER A 100 -30.75 -20.03 -2.07
N GLU A 101 -30.69 -19.49 -3.28
CA GLU A 101 -29.61 -18.62 -3.74
C GLU A 101 -29.60 -17.28 -3.02
N ILE A 102 -30.79 -16.71 -2.76
CA ILE A 102 -30.93 -15.48 -1.96
C ILE A 102 -30.35 -15.69 -0.57
N GLU A 103 -30.67 -16.81 0.08
CA GLU A 103 -30.19 -17.09 1.41
C GLU A 103 -28.67 -17.36 1.45
N ALA A 104 -28.14 -18.05 0.43
CA ALA A 104 -26.70 -18.23 0.27
C ALA A 104 -25.97 -16.91 -0.01
N GLY A 105 -26.51 -16.07 -0.89
CA GLY A 105 -25.99 -14.75 -1.20
C GLY A 105 -25.99 -13.82 0.01
N LYS A 106 -27.04 -13.83 0.83
CA LYS A 106 -27.11 -13.07 2.10
C LYS A 106 -26.00 -13.49 3.06
N ARG A 107 -25.85 -14.79 3.34
CA ARG A 107 -24.80 -15.30 4.23
C ARG A 107 -23.42 -14.87 3.77
N PHE A 108 -23.13 -14.96 2.47
CA PHE A 108 -21.85 -14.55 1.92
C PHE A 108 -21.62 -13.03 2.03
N TYR A 109 -22.67 -12.22 1.78
CA TYR A 109 -22.62 -10.78 1.93
C TYR A 109 -22.45 -10.35 3.40
N GLU A 110 -23.15 -10.97 4.34
CA GLU A 110 -23.03 -10.71 5.78
C GLU A 110 -21.65 -11.08 6.31
N ALA A 111 -21.05 -12.18 5.84
CA ALA A 111 -19.68 -12.56 6.17
C ALA A 111 -18.67 -11.50 5.67
N TYR A 112 -18.90 -10.96 4.47
CA TYR A 112 -18.11 -9.83 3.93
C TYR A 112 -18.27 -8.58 4.81
N LEU A 113 -19.50 -8.21 5.20
CA LEU A 113 -19.76 -7.07 6.08
C LEU A 113 -19.05 -7.22 7.42
N ALA A 114 -19.07 -8.42 8.01
CA ALA A 114 -18.37 -8.70 9.25
C ALA A 114 -16.85 -8.49 9.10
N ALA A 115 -16.24 -8.97 8.00
CA ALA A 115 -14.83 -8.73 7.71
C ALA A 115 -14.54 -7.22 7.50
N ALA A 116 -15.41 -6.52 6.77
CA ALA A 116 -15.26 -5.09 6.51
C ALA A 116 -15.37 -4.23 7.78
N SER A 117 -16.13 -4.65 8.78
CA SER A 117 -16.32 -3.94 10.05
C SER A 117 -15.13 -4.06 11.01
N GLN A 118 -14.38 -5.15 10.95
CA GLN A 118 -13.25 -5.41 11.87
C GLN A 118 -12.13 -4.37 11.78
N THR A 119 -12.03 -3.64 10.67
CA THR A 119 -10.89 -2.73 10.40
C THR A 119 -11.12 -1.29 10.82
N THR A 120 -12.31 -0.87 11.16
CA THR A 120 -12.60 0.58 11.28
C THR A 120 -12.93 1.05 12.69
N GLY A 121 -13.27 0.16 13.62
CA GLY A 121 -13.80 0.59 14.94
C GLY A 121 -15.02 1.52 14.83
N SER A 122 -15.45 1.84 13.61
CA SER A 122 -16.64 2.61 13.25
C SER A 122 -17.61 1.69 12.52
N ALA A 123 -18.90 2.02 12.57
CA ALA A 123 -19.92 1.29 11.83
C ALA A 123 -19.49 1.11 10.37
N PRO A 124 -19.73 -0.05 9.77
CA PRO A 124 -19.38 -0.29 8.37
C PRO A 124 -20.04 0.77 7.50
N SER A 125 -19.27 1.38 6.61
CA SER A 125 -19.78 2.28 5.56
C SER A 125 -20.48 1.52 4.44
N GLU A 126 -20.56 0.21 4.56
CA GLU A 126 -21.17 -0.70 3.59
C GLU A 126 -22.67 -0.82 3.89
N PRO A 127 -23.55 -0.75 2.88
CA PRO A 127 -24.97 -0.89 3.07
C PRO A 127 -25.38 -2.28 3.55
N SER A 128 -26.44 -2.32 4.35
CA SER A 128 -27.10 -3.54 4.76
C SER A 128 -27.75 -4.27 3.56
N VAL A 129 -28.18 -5.52 3.78
CA VAL A 129 -28.94 -6.28 2.75
C VAL A 129 -30.17 -5.53 2.29
N GLU A 130 -30.88 -4.85 3.21
CA GLU A 130 -32.09 -4.08 2.87
C GLU A 130 -31.77 -2.81 2.09
N GLU A 131 -30.62 -2.19 2.36
CA GLU A 131 -30.14 -1.05 1.56
C GLU A 131 -29.73 -1.50 0.17
N LEU A 132 -29.09 -2.65 0.03
CA LEU A 132 -28.77 -3.22 -1.28
C LEU A 132 -30.03 -3.55 -2.11
N LYS A 133 -31.08 -4.11 -1.48
CA LYS A 133 -32.37 -4.32 -2.14
C LYS A 133 -33.02 -3.03 -2.61
N ARG A 134 -32.97 -1.98 -1.79
CA ARG A 134 -33.49 -0.67 -2.15
C ARG A 134 -32.68 -0.05 -3.29
N GLU A 135 -31.37 -0.18 -3.28
CA GLU A 135 -30.52 0.28 -4.40
C GLU A 135 -30.76 -0.48 -5.68
N LEU A 136 -30.97 -1.81 -5.61
CA LEU A 136 -31.38 -2.64 -6.75
C LEU A 136 -32.71 -2.14 -7.37
N HIS A 137 -33.71 -1.85 -6.54
CA HIS A 137 -34.97 -1.30 -7.02
C HIS A 137 -34.77 0.07 -7.69
N ASN A 138 -34.03 0.97 -7.08
CA ASN A 138 -33.76 2.31 -7.60
C ASN A 138 -33.00 2.28 -8.92
N LEU A 139 -31.99 1.40 -9.05
CA LEU A 139 -31.22 1.26 -10.28
C LEU A 139 -32.06 0.66 -11.42
N ARG A 140 -32.94 -0.29 -11.11
CA ARG A 140 -33.87 -0.86 -12.09
C ARG A 140 -34.78 0.17 -12.70
N GLU A 141 -35.33 1.05 -11.87
CA GLU A 141 -36.29 2.08 -12.30
C GLU A 141 -35.61 3.34 -12.89
N HIS A 142 -34.43 3.70 -12.39
CA HIS A 142 -33.80 4.98 -12.69
C HIS A 142 -32.27 4.89 -12.85
N PRO A 143 -31.73 4.04 -13.75
CA PRO A 143 -30.27 3.81 -13.85
C PRO A 143 -29.47 5.09 -14.14
N HIS A 144 -29.99 5.97 -14.98
CA HIS A 144 -29.37 7.24 -15.37
C HIS A 144 -29.32 8.30 -14.26
N LYS A 145 -30.08 8.13 -13.15
CA LYS A 145 -30.03 9.00 -11.97
C LYS A 145 -28.99 8.52 -10.93
N ALA A 146 -28.39 7.36 -11.15
CA ALA A 146 -27.37 6.86 -10.25
C ALA A 146 -26.17 7.80 -10.20
N ALA A 147 -25.60 7.97 -9.02
CA ALA A 147 -24.30 8.63 -8.92
C ALA A 147 -23.24 7.82 -9.69
N PRO A 148 -22.27 8.46 -10.36
CA PRO A 148 -21.28 7.74 -11.14
C PRO A 148 -20.51 6.69 -10.31
N VAL A 149 -20.24 5.55 -10.92
CA VAL A 149 -19.24 4.61 -10.41
C VAL A 149 -17.87 5.11 -10.80
N VAL A 150 -16.93 5.12 -9.86
CA VAL A 150 -15.58 5.55 -10.13
C VAL A 150 -14.71 4.34 -10.45
N VAL A 151 -14.05 4.39 -11.60
CA VAL A 151 -13.05 3.40 -12.01
C VAL A 151 -11.71 4.08 -12.26
N THR A 152 -10.65 3.29 -12.20
CA THR A 152 -9.30 3.72 -12.57
C THR A 152 -8.57 2.64 -13.34
N GLN A 153 -7.56 3.03 -14.11
CA GLN A 153 -6.53 2.13 -14.65
C GLN A 153 -5.23 2.42 -13.91
N ILE A 154 -4.64 1.41 -13.26
CA ILE A 154 -3.36 1.58 -12.56
C ILE A 154 -2.24 1.91 -13.56
N LEU A 155 -2.28 1.25 -14.72
CA LEU A 155 -1.42 1.57 -15.85
C LEU A 155 -2.30 1.95 -17.05
N PRO A 156 -1.87 2.92 -17.89
CA PRO A 156 -2.61 3.29 -19.08
C PRO A 156 -2.84 2.10 -20.01
N GLY A 157 -4.11 1.92 -20.45
CA GLY A 157 -4.52 0.79 -21.30
C GLY A 157 -4.59 -0.56 -20.60
N GLY A 158 -4.41 -0.60 -19.29
CA GLY A 158 -4.59 -1.81 -18.47
C GLY A 158 -6.04 -2.05 -18.07
N GLU A 159 -6.24 -3.03 -17.18
CA GLU A 159 -7.55 -3.36 -16.62
C GLU A 159 -8.13 -2.20 -15.81
N PHE A 160 -9.46 -2.08 -15.82
CA PHE A 160 -10.18 -1.15 -14.97
C PHE A 160 -10.40 -1.73 -13.57
N PHE A 161 -10.20 -0.89 -12.56
CA PHE A 161 -10.44 -1.18 -11.16
C PHE A 161 -11.58 -0.30 -10.65
N VAL A 162 -12.57 -0.90 -10.03
CA VAL A 162 -13.66 -0.18 -9.36
C VAL A 162 -13.12 0.41 -8.06
N VAL A 163 -13.18 1.72 -7.95
CA VAL A 163 -12.63 2.50 -6.84
C VAL A 163 -13.72 2.96 -5.87
N GLU A 164 -14.90 3.28 -6.41
CA GLU A 164 -16.08 3.69 -5.64
C GLU A 164 -17.35 3.26 -6.37
N GLY A 165 -18.38 2.88 -5.62
CA GLY A 165 -19.66 2.45 -6.17
C GLY A 165 -19.75 0.94 -6.40
N ASN A 166 -19.09 0.14 -5.57
CA ASN A 166 -19.06 -1.31 -5.64
C ASN A 166 -20.44 -1.96 -5.73
N HIS A 167 -21.42 -1.47 -4.95
CA HIS A 167 -22.82 -1.95 -5.01
C HIS A 167 -23.45 -1.62 -6.33
N ARG A 168 -23.35 -0.36 -6.77
CA ARG A 168 -23.96 0.11 -8.02
C ARG A 168 -23.46 -0.66 -9.23
N ILE A 169 -22.16 -0.85 -9.35
CA ILE A 169 -21.58 -1.59 -10.47
C ILE A 169 -21.97 -3.07 -10.43
N ALA A 170 -22.03 -3.67 -9.24
CA ALA A 170 -22.44 -5.06 -9.08
C ALA A 170 -23.91 -5.27 -9.44
N ILE A 171 -24.79 -4.37 -8.99
CA ILE A 171 -26.21 -4.38 -9.31
C ILE A 171 -26.42 -4.11 -10.80
N ALA A 172 -25.77 -3.09 -11.35
CA ALA A 172 -25.89 -2.74 -12.77
C ALA A 172 -25.39 -3.87 -13.67
N SER A 173 -24.31 -4.54 -13.28
CA SER A 173 -23.82 -5.75 -13.96
C SER A 173 -24.83 -6.88 -13.93
N ALA A 174 -25.48 -7.13 -12.79
CA ALA A 174 -26.49 -8.18 -12.65
C ALA A 174 -27.80 -7.85 -13.39
N LEU A 175 -28.12 -6.56 -13.54
CA LEU A 175 -29.28 -6.08 -14.31
C LEU A 175 -29.01 -5.90 -15.80
N GLU A 176 -27.74 -6.00 -16.24
CA GLU A 176 -27.28 -5.67 -17.60
C GLU A 176 -27.69 -4.23 -18.02
N GLN A 177 -27.63 -3.29 -17.06
CA GLN A 177 -28.05 -1.90 -17.24
C GLN A 177 -26.88 -0.93 -17.30
N GLU A 178 -26.94 0.02 -18.24
CA GLU A 178 -25.98 1.12 -18.29
C GLU A 178 -26.15 2.08 -17.11
N ILE A 179 -25.02 2.45 -16.50
CA ILE A 179 -24.94 3.48 -15.45
C ILE A 179 -23.79 4.44 -15.74
N PRO A 180 -23.82 5.65 -15.18
CA PRO A 180 -22.71 6.59 -15.33
C PRO A 180 -21.41 6.02 -14.72
N VAL A 181 -20.31 6.04 -15.50
CA VAL A 181 -18.98 5.62 -15.06
C VAL A 181 -18.01 6.77 -15.22
N GLU A 182 -17.28 7.09 -14.16
CA GLU A 182 -16.29 8.15 -14.12
C GLU A 182 -14.89 7.54 -14.02
N LEU A 183 -14.05 7.80 -15.01
CA LEU A 183 -12.64 7.38 -15.02
C LEU A 183 -11.80 8.42 -14.28
N TRP A 184 -11.09 7.99 -13.26
CA TRP A 184 -10.09 8.78 -12.55
C TRP A 184 -8.68 8.33 -12.92
N PRO A 185 -7.73 9.27 -13.13
CA PRO A 185 -6.33 8.93 -13.13
C PRO A 185 -5.96 8.18 -11.85
N PHE A 186 -5.07 7.19 -11.95
CA PHE A 186 -4.70 6.37 -10.79
C PHE A 186 -4.13 7.19 -9.63
N GLU A 187 -3.35 8.23 -9.93
CA GLU A 187 -2.86 9.16 -8.89
C GLU A 187 -4.01 9.79 -8.08
N LEU A 188 -5.10 10.16 -8.74
CA LEU A 188 -6.26 10.77 -8.07
C LEU A 188 -6.99 9.75 -7.18
N ALA A 189 -7.18 8.53 -7.68
CA ALA A 189 -7.75 7.43 -6.91
C ALA A 189 -6.85 7.06 -5.72
N PHE A 190 -5.55 6.98 -5.95
CA PHE A 190 -4.54 6.73 -4.93
C PHE A 190 -4.54 7.82 -3.85
N MET A 191 -4.63 9.09 -4.23
CA MET A 191 -4.73 10.23 -3.33
C MET A 191 -5.95 10.14 -2.39
N LYS A 192 -7.11 9.77 -2.93
CA LYS A 192 -8.36 9.66 -2.15
C LYS A 192 -8.30 8.55 -1.11
N PHE A 193 -7.70 7.41 -1.45
CA PHE A 193 -7.77 6.20 -0.66
C PHE A 193 -6.49 5.83 0.09
N SER A 194 -5.44 6.65 -0.04
CA SER A 194 -4.18 6.45 0.67
C SER A 194 -3.84 7.67 1.53
N PRO A 195 -4.37 7.75 2.76
CA PRO A 195 -4.10 8.88 3.67
C PRO A 195 -2.61 9.09 3.94
N VAL A 196 -1.76 8.14 3.61
CA VAL A 196 -0.30 8.24 3.68
C VAL A 196 0.25 9.34 2.79
N ILE A 197 -0.36 9.57 1.61
CA ILE A 197 0.05 10.66 0.72
C ILE A 197 -0.28 12.02 1.32
N GLU A 198 -1.33 12.13 2.13
CA GLU A 198 -1.62 13.34 2.88
C GLU A 198 -0.40 13.79 3.70
N TYR A 199 0.31 12.87 4.33
CA TYR A 199 1.52 13.18 5.10
C TYR A 199 2.72 13.56 4.20
N TYR A 200 2.94 12.83 3.12
CA TYR A 200 4.06 13.07 2.21
C TYR A 200 3.78 14.18 1.19
N GLY A 201 2.55 14.29 0.71
CA GLY A 201 2.15 15.25 -0.30
C GLY A 201 2.39 16.70 0.12
N THR A 202 2.10 17.07 1.38
CA THR A 202 2.31 18.42 1.89
C THR A 202 3.77 18.78 2.14
N ARG A 203 4.63 17.81 2.40
CA ARG A 203 6.06 18.02 2.64
C ARG A 203 6.92 17.92 1.38
N HIS A 204 6.48 17.19 0.37
CA HIS A 204 7.33 16.72 -0.72
C HIS A 204 6.68 16.81 -2.10
N ASN A 205 5.98 17.91 -2.39
CA ASN A 205 5.37 18.19 -3.70
C ASN A 205 4.43 17.05 -4.20
N ASN A 206 3.65 16.48 -3.29
CA ASN A 206 2.65 15.44 -3.58
C ASN A 206 3.22 14.14 -4.20
N ARG A 207 4.48 13.83 -3.97
CA ARG A 207 5.08 12.57 -4.43
C ARG A 207 5.36 11.61 -3.27
N PRO A 208 5.11 10.30 -3.43
CA PRO A 208 5.50 9.29 -2.46
C PRO A 208 7.02 9.26 -2.27
N TYR A 209 7.49 8.63 -1.19
CA TYR A 209 8.92 8.51 -0.93
C TYR A 209 9.67 7.79 -2.05
N SER A 210 9.12 6.71 -2.54
CA SER A 210 9.63 5.93 -3.66
C SER A 210 8.57 5.78 -4.74
N ASN A 211 8.98 5.45 -5.96
CA ASN A 211 8.05 5.05 -7.01
C ASN A 211 7.09 3.97 -6.49
N ILE A 212 5.81 4.09 -6.86
CA ILE A 212 4.85 3.01 -6.72
C ILE A 212 4.85 2.23 -8.03
N TYR A 213 5.18 0.96 -7.95
CA TYR A 213 5.22 0.07 -9.11
C TYR A 213 3.97 -0.79 -9.15
N PHE A 214 3.50 -1.09 -10.34
CA PHE A 214 2.50 -2.11 -10.62
C PHE A 214 2.94 -2.93 -11.84
N ASN A 215 2.94 -4.26 -11.71
CA ASN A 215 3.51 -5.15 -12.73
C ASN A 215 4.91 -4.68 -13.18
N GLN A 216 5.78 -4.34 -12.22
CA GLN A 216 7.15 -3.84 -12.42
C GLN A 216 7.27 -2.52 -13.20
N LYS A 217 6.16 -1.86 -13.56
CA LYS A 217 6.13 -0.54 -14.20
C LYS A 217 5.79 0.54 -13.20
N VAL A 218 6.30 1.75 -13.42
CA VAL A 218 6.00 2.89 -12.56
C VAL A 218 4.56 3.31 -12.79
N ALA A 219 3.73 3.14 -11.76
CA ALA A 219 2.34 3.60 -11.74
C ALA A 219 2.23 5.02 -11.18
N ILE A 220 3.03 5.36 -10.14
CA ILE A 220 3.13 6.70 -9.59
C ILE A 220 4.60 7.04 -9.37
N PRO A 221 5.13 8.13 -9.98
CA PRO A 221 6.49 8.55 -9.76
C PRO A 221 6.70 9.03 -8.32
N GLY A 222 7.71 8.50 -7.67
CA GLY A 222 8.16 8.88 -6.34
C GLY A 222 9.37 9.81 -6.36
N ARG A 223 9.93 10.05 -5.17
CA ARG A 223 11.17 10.81 -5.00
C ARG A 223 12.42 9.93 -5.18
N ARG A 224 12.31 8.64 -4.91
CA ARG A 224 13.33 7.62 -5.16
C ARG A 224 12.87 6.72 -6.30
N GLU A 225 13.70 6.60 -7.32
CA GLU A 225 13.44 5.82 -8.53
C GLU A 225 14.29 4.54 -8.59
N ASP A 226 15.22 4.37 -7.65
CA ASP A 226 16.31 3.40 -7.66
C ASP A 226 15.98 2.03 -7.03
N ILE A 227 14.71 1.70 -6.76
CA ILE A 227 14.36 0.43 -6.08
C ILE A 227 14.76 -0.78 -6.93
N ILE A 228 14.43 -0.78 -8.22
CA ILE A 228 14.74 -1.91 -9.12
C ILE A 228 16.26 -2.02 -9.28
N GLU A 229 16.95 -0.88 -9.48
CA GLU A 229 18.42 -0.85 -9.57
C GLU A 229 19.07 -1.46 -8.30
N ARG A 230 18.59 -1.03 -7.12
CA ARG A 230 19.05 -1.56 -5.83
C ARG A 230 18.85 -3.07 -5.71
N LEU A 231 17.67 -3.57 -6.05
CA LEU A 231 17.38 -5.00 -6.00
C LEU A 231 18.19 -5.79 -7.01
N SER A 232 18.50 -5.22 -8.19
CA SER A 232 19.30 -5.86 -9.21
C SER A 232 20.80 -5.99 -8.86
N MET A 233 21.29 -5.17 -7.92
CA MET A 233 22.66 -5.29 -7.40
C MET A 233 22.82 -6.48 -6.44
N ILE A 234 21.73 -7.01 -5.88
CA ILE A 234 21.81 -8.15 -4.96
C ILE A 234 21.99 -9.42 -5.78
N PRO A 235 23.02 -10.24 -5.48
CA PRO A 235 23.23 -11.50 -6.19
C PRO A 235 22.00 -12.39 -6.13
N ARG A 236 21.66 -13.03 -7.25
CA ARG A 236 20.44 -13.86 -7.35
C ARG A 236 20.42 -15.02 -6.36
N GLU A 237 21.56 -15.62 -6.08
CA GLU A 237 21.73 -16.70 -5.11
C GLU A 237 21.37 -16.28 -3.67
N VAL A 238 21.50 -14.99 -3.35
CA VAL A 238 21.09 -14.43 -2.05
C VAL A 238 19.56 -14.41 -1.93
N LEU A 239 18.86 -14.15 -3.03
CA LEU A 239 17.40 -13.94 -3.02
C LEU A 239 16.62 -15.21 -3.41
N ASN A 240 17.19 -16.08 -4.24
CA ASN A 240 16.46 -17.22 -4.80
C ASN A 240 16.01 -18.21 -3.72
N GLY A 241 14.69 -18.36 -3.59
CA GLY A 241 14.07 -19.21 -2.56
C GLY A 241 14.15 -18.66 -1.13
N ALA A 242 14.69 -17.45 -0.94
CA ALA A 242 14.91 -16.88 0.38
C ALA A 242 13.61 -16.40 1.06
N LYS A 243 13.57 -16.57 2.37
CA LYS A 243 12.63 -15.86 3.26
C LYS A 243 13.25 -14.52 3.63
N VAL A 244 12.63 -13.41 3.25
CA VAL A 244 13.16 -12.06 3.43
C VAL A 244 12.44 -11.33 4.53
N LEU A 245 13.19 -10.62 5.40
CA LEU A 245 12.68 -9.63 6.34
C LEU A 245 13.03 -8.23 5.83
N ASP A 246 12.03 -7.43 5.47
CA ASP A 246 12.23 -6.04 5.03
C ASP A 246 11.91 -5.09 6.20
N ILE A 247 12.96 -4.53 6.80
CA ILE A 247 12.88 -3.70 8.00
C ILE A 247 12.67 -2.24 7.59
N ALA A 248 11.60 -1.61 8.12
CA ALA A 248 11.11 -0.29 7.72
C ALA A 248 10.70 -0.24 6.24
N SER A 249 9.81 -1.17 5.88
CA SER A 249 9.40 -1.43 4.51
C SER A 249 8.68 -0.27 3.80
N ASN A 250 8.30 0.78 4.53
CA ASN A 250 7.62 1.96 3.98
C ASN A 250 6.35 1.56 3.20
N PHE A 251 6.19 1.96 1.93
CA PHE A 251 5.09 1.57 1.06
C PHE A 251 5.15 0.10 0.59
N GLY A 252 6.13 -0.68 1.05
CA GLY A 252 6.28 -2.09 0.72
C GLY A 252 6.80 -2.39 -0.69
N MET A 253 7.24 -1.38 -1.45
CA MET A 253 7.62 -1.59 -2.85
C MET A 253 8.84 -2.52 -3.01
N SER A 254 9.85 -2.42 -2.14
CA SER A 254 10.98 -3.36 -2.14
C SER A 254 10.54 -4.78 -1.82
N SER A 255 9.67 -4.92 -0.80
CA SER A 255 9.10 -6.21 -0.39
C SER A 255 8.29 -6.88 -1.49
N ILE A 256 7.49 -6.10 -2.23
CA ILE A 256 6.65 -6.61 -3.33
C ILE A 256 7.53 -7.01 -4.52
N LEU A 257 8.43 -6.12 -4.93
CA LEU A 257 9.26 -6.33 -6.11
C LEU A 257 10.26 -7.48 -5.94
N VAL A 258 10.78 -7.70 -4.73
CA VAL A 258 11.80 -8.76 -4.50
C VAL A 258 11.26 -10.16 -4.80
N ARG A 259 9.95 -10.37 -4.85
CA ARG A 259 9.35 -11.62 -5.37
C ARG A 259 9.77 -11.91 -6.81
N SER A 260 9.82 -10.89 -7.67
CA SER A 260 10.27 -11.05 -9.06
C SER A 260 11.79 -11.30 -9.18
N PHE A 261 12.54 -11.08 -8.08
CA PHE A 261 13.97 -11.42 -7.99
C PHE A 261 14.21 -12.79 -7.35
N GLY A 262 13.15 -13.56 -7.08
CA GLY A 262 13.26 -14.97 -6.67
C GLY A 262 13.01 -15.25 -5.19
N ALA A 263 12.72 -14.25 -4.35
CA ALA A 263 12.39 -14.48 -2.94
C ALA A 263 11.16 -15.38 -2.79
N ALA A 264 11.19 -16.36 -1.89
CA ALA A 264 10.07 -17.28 -1.63
C ALA A 264 8.96 -16.60 -0.82
N SER A 265 9.34 -15.81 0.19
CA SER A 265 8.39 -15.05 0.98
C SER A 265 9.05 -13.80 1.57
N VAL A 266 8.21 -12.81 1.92
CA VAL A 266 8.67 -11.55 2.50
C VAL A 266 7.78 -11.14 3.66
N GLN A 267 8.39 -10.77 4.78
CA GLN A 267 7.74 -10.08 5.88
C GLN A 267 8.23 -8.64 5.94
N GLY A 268 7.39 -7.69 5.57
CA GLY A 268 7.67 -6.27 5.75
C GLY A 268 7.28 -5.80 7.17
N LEU A 269 8.16 -5.04 7.80
CA LEU A 269 7.94 -4.39 9.09
C LEU A 269 7.91 -2.88 8.90
N GLU A 270 6.87 -2.21 9.39
CA GLU A 270 6.72 -0.76 9.24
C GLU A 270 6.03 -0.17 10.48
N ILE A 271 6.50 0.98 10.95
CA ILE A 271 5.95 1.64 12.15
C ILE A 271 4.58 2.28 11.90
N SER A 272 4.32 2.73 10.68
CA SER A 272 3.08 3.39 10.29
C SER A 272 2.01 2.37 9.91
N SER A 273 0.93 2.30 10.71
CA SER A 273 -0.22 1.42 10.40
C SER A 273 -0.85 1.72 9.03
N SER A 274 -0.88 2.98 8.61
CA SER A 274 -1.43 3.37 7.30
C SER A 274 -0.54 2.92 6.13
N MET A 275 0.79 2.88 6.31
CA MET A 275 1.70 2.30 5.30
C MET A 275 1.56 0.79 5.24
N VAL A 276 1.45 0.12 6.39
CA VAL A 276 1.19 -1.33 6.47
C VAL A 276 -0.11 -1.69 5.75
N ASP A 277 -1.16 -0.92 6.00
CA ASP A 277 -2.45 -1.13 5.34
C ASP A 277 -2.35 -0.94 3.82
N PHE A 278 -1.69 0.13 3.37
CA PHE A 278 -1.41 0.33 1.94
C PHE A 278 -0.60 -0.82 1.33
N ALA A 279 0.54 -1.15 1.92
CA ALA A 279 1.44 -2.18 1.42
C ALA A 279 0.76 -3.57 1.35
N SER A 280 -0.04 -3.91 2.37
CA SER A 280 -0.82 -5.15 2.41
C SER A 280 -1.83 -5.22 1.26
N ARG A 281 -2.59 -4.15 1.03
CA ARG A 281 -3.55 -4.09 -0.09
C ARG A 281 -2.86 -4.14 -1.44
N PHE A 282 -1.72 -3.46 -1.55
CA PHE A 282 -0.98 -3.41 -2.80
C PHE A 282 -0.34 -4.76 -3.14
N SER A 283 0.13 -5.53 -2.14
CA SER A 283 0.60 -6.91 -2.35
C SER A 283 -0.50 -7.84 -2.87
N MET A 284 -1.75 -7.59 -2.48
CA MET A 284 -2.90 -8.33 -3.00
C MET A 284 -3.23 -7.93 -4.44
N LEU A 285 -3.18 -6.63 -4.76
CA LEU A 285 -3.36 -6.14 -6.14
C LEU A 285 -2.31 -6.70 -7.09
N GLU A 286 -1.05 -6.82 -6.63
CA GLU A 286 0.06 -7.41 -7.39
C GLU A 286 0.01 -8.95 -7.45
N GLY A 287 -0.96 -9.57 -6.74
CA GLY A 287 -1.10 -11.03 -6.73
C GLY A 287 0.01 -11.77 -5.99
N VAL A 288 0.80 -11.08 -5.16
CA VAL A 288 1.91 -11.68 -4.40
C VAL A 288 1.55 -12.06 -2.96
N TYR A 289 0.33 -11.77 -2.50
CA TYR A 289 -0.21 -12.28 -1.25
C TYR A 289 -0.58 -13.77 -1.43
N PRO A 290 -0.38 -14.67 -0.45
CA PRO A 290 0.06 -14.42 0.94
C PRO A 290 1.58 -14.47 1.16
N ASP A 291 2.38 -14.59 0.11
CA ASP A 291 3.83 -14.72 0.24
C ASP A 291 4.48 -13.41 0.72
N VAL A 292 3.89 -12.26 0.38
CA VAL A 292 4.33 -10.95 0.84
C VAL A 292 3.33 -10.39 1.84
N LYS A 293 3.74 -10.27 3.11
CA LYS A 293 2.92 -9.78 4.21
C LYS A 293 3.58 -8.58 4.88
N PHE A 294 2.74 -7.76 5.52
CA PHE A 294 3.20 -6.59 6.25
C PHE A 294 2.63 -6.58 7.65
N ARG A 295 3.45 -6.12 8.61
CA ARG A 295 3.08 -5.99 10.01
C ARG A 295 3.50 -4.64 10.56
N GLN A 296 2.61 -4.01 11.35
CA GLN A 296 3.01 -2.84 12.12
C GLN A 296 4.01 -3.25 13.19
N PHE A 297 5.16 -2.58 13.21
CA PHE A 297 6.27 -2.90 14.11
C PHE A 297 7.14 -1.68 14.36
N ASN A 298 7.36 -1.37 15.64
CA ASN A 298 8.26 -0.30 16.06
C ASN A 298 9.59 -0.90 16.53
N ILE A 299 10.62 -0.82 15.72
CA ILE A 299 11.96 -1.39 15.98
C ILE A 299 12.56 -0.89 17.32
N ASP A 300 12.26 0.35 17.72
CA ASP A 300 12.75 0.90 18.98
C ASP A 300 12.05 0.33 20.23
N LYS A 301 10.93 -0.40 20.07
CA LYS A 301 10.08 -0.87 21.17
C LYS A 301 9.74 -2.34 21.11
N ASP A 302 9.47 -2.84 19.90
CA ASP A 302 8.95 -4.19 19.70
C ASP A 302 10.09 -5.19 19.48
N PHE A 303 9.81 -6.46 19.70
CA PHE A 303 10.75 -7.56 19.51
C PHE A 303 10.12 -8.64 18.63
N LEU A 304 10.91 -9.20 17.70
CA LEU A 304 10.55 -10.39 16.97
C LEU A 304 10.68 -11.60 17.86
N GLY A 305 9.79 -12.58 17.71
CA GLY A 305 9.90 -13.87 18.38
C GLY A 305 11.16 -14.63 17.92
N ASP A 306 11.71 -15.44 18.80
CA ASP A 306 12.90 -16.24 18.47
C ASP A 306 12.62 -17.33 17.41
N GLU A 307 11.35 -17.70 17.22
CA GLU A 307 10.86 -18.61 16.18
C GLU A 307 10.79 -17.96 14.79
N GLU A 308 10.73 -16.63 14.72
CA GLU A 308 10.68 -15.89 13.45
C GLU A 308 12.06 -15.86 12.81
N ARG A 309 12.31 -16.73 11.82
CA ARG A 309 13.58 -16.90 11.13
C ARG A 309 13.47 -16.53 9.65
N PHE A 310 14.46 -15.78 9.17
CA PHE A 310 14.57 -15.32 7.80
C PHE A 310 15.97 -15.63 7.26
N ASP A 311 16.07 -15.89 5.97
CA ASP A 311 17.38 -16.10 5.32
C ASP A 311 18.10 -14.77 5.12
N VAL A 312 17.35 -13.71 4.70
CA VAL A 312 17.89 -12.40 4.32
C VAL A 312 17.16 -11.30 5.06
N GLY A 313 17.91 -10.34 5.58
CA GLY A 313 17.39 -9.09 6.15
C GLY A 313 17.68 -7.89 5.25
N PHE A 314 16.68 -7.07 4.94
CA PHE A 314 16.85 -5.76 4.30
C PHE A 314 16.85 -4.67 5.36
N MET A 315 17.90 -3.84 5.37
CA MET A 315 18.09 -2.69 6.26
C MET A 315 18.39 -1.45 5.41
N PHE A 316 17.37 -0.95 4.70
CA PHE A 316 17.56 0.12 3.72
C PHE A 316 17.41 1.50 4.35
N SER A 317 18.51 2.23 4.52
CA SER A 317 18.56 3.61 5.03
C SER A 317 17.79 3.81 6.35
N ILE A 318 17.77 2.81 7.24
CA ILE A 318 17.02 2.86 8.49
C ILE A 318 17.88 3.24 9.71
N TYR A 319 19.15 2.86 9.72
CA TYR A 319 20.00 2.89 10.90
C TYR A 319 20.03 4.25 11.61
N ALA A 320 20.18 5.36 10.87
CA ALA A 320 20.24 6.71 11.44
C ALA A 320 18.87 7.27 11.88
N HIS A 321 17.77 6.56 11.63
CA HIS A 321 16.43 6.94 12.08
C HIS A 321 16.07 6.33 13.44
N LEU A 322 16.84 5.35 13.90
CA LEU A 322 16.55 4.65 15.14
C LEU A 322 17.15 5.38 16.36
N SER A 323 16.39 5.40 17.43
CA SER A 323 16.88 5.86 18.73
C SER A 323 17.76 4.80 19.39
N LYS A 324 17.60 3.53 19.04
CA LYS A 324 18.33 2.38 19.54
C LYS A 324 18.85 1.48 18.40
N PRO A 325 19.90 1.88 17.69
CA PRO A 325 20.44 1.11 16.57
C PRO A 325 20.85 -0.34 16.92
N GLN A 326 21.19 -0.59 18.20
CA GLN A 326 21.50 -1.93 18.72
C GLN A 326 20.33 -2.93 18.57
N HIS A 327 19.09 -2.46 18.38
CA HIS A 327 17.97 -3.36 18.09
C HIS A 327 18.10 -4.00 16.70
N LEU A 328 18.70 -3.31 15.72
CA LEU A 328 19.03 -3.92 14.42
C LEU A 328 20.07 -5.03 14.56
N THR A 329 21.11 -4.81 15.40
CA THR A 329 22.11 -5.84 15.70
C THR A 329 21.45 -7.09 16.29
N ARG A 330 20.53 -6.89 17.23
CA ARG A 330 19.78 -8.01 17.86
C ARG A 330 18.92 -8.75 16.84
N ILE A 331 18.21 -8.04 15.94
CA ILE A 331 17.42 -8.68 14.87
C ILE A 331 18.35 -9.43 13.92
N ALA A 332 19.48 -8.82 13.55
CA ALA A 332 20.51 -9.46 12.72
C ALA A 332 21.02 -10.76 13.35
N GLU A 333 21.31 -10.73 14.64
CA GLU A 333 21.80 -11.86 15.40
C GLU A 333 20.78 -13.00 15.50
N ARG A 334 19.55 -12.69 15.91
CA ARG A 334 18.56 -13.67 16.32
C ARG A 334 17.65 -14.15 15.18
N ASN A 335 17.29 -13.26 14.27
CA ASN A 335 16.23 -13.53 13.30
C ASN A 335 16.73 -13.72 11.87
N ILE A 336 17.96 -13.30 11.54
CA ILE A 336 18.52 -13.44 10.19
C ILE A 336 19.57 -14.54 10.18
N GLY A 337 19.41 -15.52 9.27
CA GLY A 337 20.28 -16.71 9.21
C GLY A 337 21.50 -16.57 8.32
N LYS A 338 21.41 -15.88 7.16
CA LYS A 338 22.45 -15.94 6.14
C LYS A 338 23.02 -14.58 5.74
N TYR A 339 22.16 -13.65 5.31
CA TYR A 339 22.61 -12.41 4.71
C TYR A 339 21.86 -11.19 5.24
N ILE A 340 22.55 -10.06 5.29
CA ILE A 340 21.93 -8.75 5.45
C ILE A 340 22.32 -7.88 4.28
N VAL A 341 21.32 -7.30 3.60
CA VAL A 341 21.53 -6.27 2.60
C VAL A 341 21.30 -4.92 3.27
N PHE A 342 22.39 -4.18 3.45
CA PHE A 342 22.41 -2.92 4.19
C PHE A 342 22.63 -1.75 3.24
N GLU A 343 21.76 -0.73 3.30
CA GLU A 343 21.91 0.53 2.56
C GLU A 343 22.22 1.68 3.51
N SER A 344 23.26 2.45 3.18
CA SER A 344 23.63 3.65 3.94
C SER A 344 22.62 4.79 3.77
N HIS A 345 22.71 5.78 4.68
CA HIS A 345 22.21 7.12 4.41
C HIS A 345 23.13 7.87 3.43
N PRO A 346 22.60 8.91 2.73
CA PRO A 346 23.41 9.68 1.79
C PRO A 346 24.70 10.21 2.43
N GLY A 347 25.83 9.91 1.81
CA GLY A 347 27.15 10.38 2.25
C GLY A 347 27.73 9.69 3.48
N HIS A 348 27.06 8.68 4.03
CA HIS A 348 27.62 7.82 5.07
C HIS A 348 28.49 6.72 4.45
N THR A 349 29.59 6.40 5.12
CA THR A 349 30.56 5.41 4.72
C THR A 349 30.57 4.22 5.70
N TYR A 350 31.40 3.22 5.44
CA TYR A 350 31.63 2.09 6.34
C TYR A 350 31.89 2.53 7.78
N ASP A 351 32.76 3.54 7.98
CA ASP A 351 33.13 4.00 9.31
C ASP A 351 31.95 4.51 10.12
N THR A 352 30.91 5.05 9.46
CA THR A 352 29.69 5.48 10.14
C THR A 352 28.93 4.31 10.78
N TYR A 353 29.05 3.11 10.20
CA TYR A 353 28.36 1.90 10.64
C TYR A 353 29.31 0.85 11.21
N LYS A 354 30.56 1.22 11.48
CA LYS A 354 31.62 0.32 11.92
C LYS A 354 31.21 -0.53 13.11
N SER A 355 30.54 0.04 14.11
CA SER A 355 30.08 -0.70 15.29
C SER A 355 29.07 -1.81 14.96
N PHE A 356 28.33 -1.68 13.85
CA PHE A 356 27.44 -2.72 13.37
C PHE A 356 28.18 -3.75 12.53
N PHE A 357 29.02 -3.30 11.60
CA PHE A 357 29.74 -4.19 10.69
C PHE A 357 30.84 -5.04 11.41
N ASP A 358 31.54 -4.43 12.38
CA ASP A 358 32.58 -5.10 13.15
C ASP A 358 32.04 -5.78 14.43
N SER A 359 30.72 -6.01 14.52
CA SER A 359 30.09 -6.63 15.71
C SER A 359 30.45 -8.09 15.95
N GLY A 360 31.19 -8.73 15.05
CA GLY A 360 31.46 -10.18 15.08
C GLY A 360 30.35 -11.05 14.50
N LEU A 361 29.23 -10.44 14.08
CA LEU A 361 28.11 -11.17 13.46
C LEU A 361 28.36 -11.59 12.02
N PHE A 362 29.34 -10.96 11.35
CA PHE A 362 29.56 -11.11 9.93
C PHE A 362 30.94 -11.71 9.64
N SER A 363 30.96 -12.70 8.75
CA SER A 363 32.20 -13.26 8.18
C SER A 363 32.77 -12.38 7.06
N SER A 364 31.87 -11.62 6.36
CA SER A 364 32.27 -10.64 5.36
C SER A 364 31.25 -9.50 5.24
N VAL A 365 31.74 -8.33 4.83
CA VAL A 365 30.95 -7.15 4.45
C VAL A 365 31.49 -6.63 3.13
N GLU A 366 30.72 -6.79 2.07
CA GLU A 366 31.12 -6.48 0.70
C GLU A 366 30.27 -5.31 0.15
N GLU A 367 30.90 -4.32 -0.49
CA GLU A 367 30.20 -3.26 -1.20
C GLU A 367 29.66 -3.80 -2.53
N LEU A 368 28.32 -3.87 -2.68
CA LEU A 368 27.67 -4.29 -3.92
C LEU A 368 27.63 -3.17 -4.97
N GLY A 369 27.56 -1.93 -4.52
CA GLY A 369 27.52 -0.78 -5.41
C GLY A 369 27.01 0.50 -4.74
N ARG A 370 26.83 1.54 -5.59
CA ARG A 370 26.43 2.88 -5.14
C ARG A 370 25.22 3.38 -5.90
N LEU A 371 24.23 3.86 -5.18
CA LEU A 371 23.00 4.43 -5.69
C LEU A 371 23.09 5.96 -5.65
N ILE A 372 22.95 6.61 -6.79
CA ILE A 372 23.22 8.04 -6.95
C ILE A 372 21.90 8.84 -7.08
N ARG A 373 20.77 8.22 -7.36
CA ARG A 373 19.56 8.92 -7.82
C ARG A 373 18.59 9.29 -6.71
N SER A 374 18.57 10.60 -6.36
CA SER A 374 17.41 11.29 -5.84
C SER A 374 17.00 12.36 -6.85
N VAL A 375 15.81 12.26 -7.42
CA VAL A 375 15.29 13.23 -8.43
C VAL A 375 15.19 14.64 -7.87
N PHE A 376 15.14 14.80 -6.55
CA PHE A 376 14.91 16.09 -5.88
C PHE A 376 16.16 16.74 -5.29
N LYS A 377 17.27 16.03 -5.28
CA LYS A 377 18.55 16.52 -4.79
C LYS A 377 19.64 15.87 -5.63
N PRO A 378 19.88 16.34 -6.86
CA PRO A 378 20.92 15.79 -7.73
C PRO A 378 22.32 15.91 -7.12
N GLU A 379 22.52 16.82 -6.16
CA GLU A 379 23.70 16.96 -5.31
C GLU A 379 23.70 15.99 -4.10
N GLU A 380 22.66 15.17 -3.91
CA GLU A 380 22.63 14.23 -2.79
C GLU A 380 23.74 13.19 -2.98
N LYS A 381 24.57 13.07 -1.95
CA LYS A 381 25.66 12.09 -1.93
C LYS A 381 25.12 10.68 -2.14
N SER A 382 25.90 9.84 -2.80
CA SER A 382 25.55 8.45 -3.05
C SER A 382 25.26 7.68 -1.77
N ARG A 383 24.44 6.67 -1.87
CA ARG A 383 24.21 5.64 -0.86
C ARG A 383 24.96 4.41 -1.25
N ILE A 384 25.55 3.73 -0.30
CA ILE A 384 26.33 2.52 -0.53
C ILE A 384 25.43 1.34 -0.12
N LEU A 385 25.39 0.33 -0.97
CA LEU A 385 24.75 -0.95 -0.70
C LEU A 385 25.82 -1.99 -0.34
N TRP A 386 25.66 -2.64 0.81
CA TRP A 386 26.54 -3.72 1.25
C TRP A 386 25.78 -5.03 1.38
N LEU A 387 26.47 -6.13 1.06
CA LEU A 387 26.08 -7.48 1.44
C LEU A 387 26.92 -7.90 2.66
N CYS A 388 26.24 -8.16 3.76
CA CYS A 388 26.86 -8.70 4.96
C CYS A 388 26.54 -10.19 5.06
N THR A 389 27.54 -11.07 4.97
CA THR A 389 27.40 -12.52 5.15
C THR A 389 27.50 -12.85 6.63
N LYS A 390 26.56 -13.60 7.16
CA LYS A 390 26.60 -14.02 8.58
C LYS A 390 27.75 -14.99 8.83
N ALA A 391 28.41 -14.83 9.98
CA ALA A 391 29.29 -15.86 10.48
C ALA A 391 28.47 -17.12 10.81
N GLN A 392 28.95 -18.29 10.42
CA GLN A 392 28.31 -19.55 10.82
C GLN A 392 28.54 -19.72 12.32
N SER A 393 27.46 -19.98 13.07
CA SER A 393 27.57 -20.44 14.45
C SER A 393 28.03 -21.90 14.42
N ASP A 394 29.17 -22.17 14.98
CA ASP A 394 29.63 -23.55 15.22
C ASP A 394 28.63 -24.33 16.08
#